data_ebc2e4f2e3be7ebd5cb10cf4e6d0fba0
#
_entry.id   ebc2e4f2e3be7ebd5cb10cf4e6d0fba0
#
_cell.length_a   1.000
_cell.length_b   1.000
_cell.length_c   1.000
_cell.angle_alpha   90.00
_cell.angle_beta   90.00
_cell.angle_gamma   90.00
#
_symmetry.space_group_name_H-M   'P 1'
#
loop_
_entity.id
_entity.type
_entity.pdbx_description
1 polymer ?
#
loop_
_entity_poly.entity_id
_entity_poly.type
_entity_poly.pdbx_seq_one_letter_code
_entity_poly.pdbx_strand_id
1 'polypeptide(L)'
;MYKRQISNAVKSLEQELHIEIFTRSSRGVALTNDGTELLGYARQVVEQADMLEARYEDGGTPQARLAISAQHYAFSVEAFVNVVERCRDSKFEFVMRETTTSQIIDDVRAFRSDIGILYLDDFNARVLQKAFADARASFHPLFDATVHVFVSERHPLARRPQLSLADLTPYTRYSFEQGTSNSFYYAEEPFSYIPCDRNIRISDRGTLTNLLITSNGYTLSTGVLSNEMQWGMASIPLADAPTMHVGYIMHDERKPSPLLQQYLDELNRIIHAN
;
A
#
# COMPACT_ATOMS: atom_id res chain seq x y z
N MET A 1 -4.36 -12.19 -47.31
CA MET A 1 -4.73 -10.82 -46.94
C MET A 1 -4.13 -10.40 -45.59
N TYR A 2 -4.26 -11.16 -44.55
CA TYR A 2 -3.75 -10.88 -43.17
C TYR A 2 -2.24 -10.59 -43.07
N LYS A 3 -1.36 -11.35 -43.73
CA LYS A 3 0.12 -11.16 -43.60
C LYS A 3 0.59 -9.75 -44.01
N ARG A 4 -0.02 -9.14 -45.04
CA ARG A 4 0.34 -7.78 -45.49
C ARG A 4 -0.13 -6.71 -44.48
N GLN A 5 -1.29 -6.89 -43.88
CA GLN A 5 -1.82 -5.97 -42.88
C GLN A 5 -0.95 -5.95 -41.61
N ILE A 6 -0.57 -7.12 -41.11
CA ILE A 6 0.33 -7.24 -39.95
C ILE A 6 1.69 -6.60 -40.24
N SER A 7 2.29 -6.89 -41.43
CA SER A 7 3.59 -6.30 -41.76
C SER A 7 3.53 -4.77 -41.90
N ASN A 8 2.40 -4.22 -42.37
CA ASN A 8 2.23 -2.76 -42.47
C ASN A 8 2.02 -2.14 -41.08
N ALA A 9 1.22 -2.78 -40.22
CA ALA A 9 0.99 -2.30 -38.86
C ALA A 9 2.31 -2.28 -38.05
N VAL A 10 3.12 -3.33 -38.17
CA VAL A 10 4.43 -3.36 -37.51
C VAL A 10 5.34 -2.25 -38.02
N LYS A 11 5.42 -2.03 -39.35
CA LYS A 11 6.23 -0.95 -39.91
C LYS A 11 5.76 0.44 -39.47
N SER A 12 4.45 0.65 -39.39
CA SER A 12 3.89 1.92 -38.89
C SER A 12 4.28 2.14 -37.44
N LEU A 13 4.24 1.09 -36.60
CA LEU A 13 4.63 1.15 -35.20
C LEU A 13 6.14 1.41 -35.03
N GLU A 14 7.00 0.75 -35.85
CA GLU A 14 8.44 1.00 -35.90
C GLU A 14 8.76 2.46 -36.24
N GLN A 15 8.01 3.04 -37.19
CA GLN A 15 8.16 4.44 -37.60
C GLN A 15 7.69 5.42 -36.50
N GLU A 16 6.55 5.13 -35.85
CA GLU A 16 6.00 5.97 -34.80
C GLU A 16 6.86 5.99 -33.55
N LEU A 17 7.41 4.84 -33.17
CA LEU A 17 8.26 4.70 -31.97
C LEU A 17 9.74 4.99 -32.26
N HIS A 18 10.13 5.17 -33.52
CA HIS A 18 11.52 5.35 -33.95
C HIS A 18 12.46 4.21 -33.52
N ILE A 19 11.98 2.96 -33.54
CA ILE A 19 12.73 1.76 -33.21
C ILE A 19 12.59 0.70 -34.31
N GLU A 20 13.52 -0.25 -34.34
CA GLU A 20 13.39 -1.49 -35.13
C GLU A 20 12.90 -2.61 -34.20
N ILE A 21 11.71 -3.17 -34.48
CA ILE A 21 11.14 -4.28 -33.68
C ILE A 21 11.72 -5.62 -34.17
N PHE A 22 11.92 -5.78 -35.48
CA PHE A 22 12.37 -7.01 -36.08
C PHE A 22 13.61 -6.83 -36.97
N THR A 23 14.60 -7.70 -36.80
CA THR A 23 15.66 -7.92 -37.76
C THR A 23 15.28 -9.00 -38.76
N ARG A 24 15.61 -8.80 -40.05
CA ARG A 24 15.39 -9.79 -41.11
C ARG A 24 16.73 -10.29 -41.65
N SER A 25 16.89 -11.59 -41.68
CA SER A 25 18.06 -12.25 -42.20
C SER A 25 17.69 -13.40 -43.16
N SER A 26 18.67 -13.98 -43.84
CA SER A 26 18.48 -15.19 -44.63
C SER A 26 17.98 -16.40 -43.82
N ARG A 27 18.09 -16.34 -42.50
CA ARG A 27 17.62 -17.37 -41.54
C ARG A 27 16.22 -17.09 -40.99
N GLY A 28 15.59 -15.98 -41.36
CA GLY A 28 14.24 -15.61 -40.91
C GLY A 28 14.15 -14.23 -40.23
N VAL A 29 13.14 -14.07 -39.40
CA VAL A 29 12.86 -12.85 -38.67
C VAL A 29 13.11 -13.10 -37.17
N ALA A 30 13.84 -12.19 -36.51
CA ALA A 30 14.12 -12.23 -35.07
C ALA A 30 13.79 -10.87 -34.46
N LEU A 31 13.43 -10.86 -33.18
CA LEU A 31 13.27 -9.61 -32.43
C LEU A 31 14.61 -8.93 -32.19
N THR A 32 14.61 -7.62 -32.20
CA THR A 32 15.69 -6.78 -31.69
C THR A 32 15.63 -6.72 -30.16
N ASN A 33 16.59 -6.07 -29.51
CA ASN A 33 16.51 -5.77 -28.08
C ASN A 33 15.29 -4.86 -27.78
N ASP A 34 15.12 -3.79 -28.57
CA ASP A 34 13.98 -2.88 -28.46
C ASP A 34 12.65 -3.61 -28.74
N GLY A 35 12.64 -4.53 -29.73
CA GLY A 35 11.48 -5.38 -30.02
C GLY A 35 11.16 -6.34 -28.89
N THR A 36 12.13 -6.85 -28.16
CA THR A 36 11.93 -7.71 -26.98
C THR A 36 11.33 -6.92 -25.81
N GLU A 37 11.83 -5.72 -25.57
CA GLU A 37 11.31 -4.81 -24.56
C GLU A 37 9.87 -4.38 -24.87
N LEU A 38 9.64 -3.93 -26.12
CA LEU A 38 8.28 -3.55 -26.58
C LEU A 38 7.30 -4.71 -26.46
N LEU A 39 7.70 -5.94 -26.79
CA LEU A 39 6.85 -7.12 -26.67
C LEU A 39 6.44 -7.37 -25.20
N GLY A 40 7.33 -7.11 -24.25
CA GLY A 40 7.03 -7.17 -22.83
C GLY A 40 5.89 -6.21 -22.44
N TYR A 41 6.01 -4.96 -22.83
CA TYR A 41 4.96 -3.95 -22.57
C TYR A 41 3.66 -4.24 -23.34
N ALA A 42 3.77 -4.65 -24.61
CA ALA A 42 2.60 -4.98 -25.43
C ALA A 42 1.79 -6.15 -24.85
N ARG A 43 2.44 -7.18 -24.29
CA ARG A 43 1.75 -8.27 -23.60
C ARG A 43 0.95 -7.76 -22.41
N GLN A 44 1.54 -6.91 -21.59
CA GLN A 44 0.84 -6.34 -20.42
C GLN A 44 -0.40 -5.53 -20.85
N VAL A 45 -0.31 -4.74 -21.91
CA VAL A 45 -1.44 -3.98 -22.44
C VAL A 45 -2.55 -4.91 -22.96
N VAL A 46 -2.20 -5.95 -23.69
CA VAL A 46 -3.17 -6.94 -24.21
C VAL A 46 -3.83 -7.69 -23.04
N GLU A 47 -3.06 -8.16 -22.07
CA GLU A 47 -3.61 -8.82 -20.87
C GLU A 47 -4.58 -7.92 -20.10
N GLN A 48 -4.28 -6.62 -19.99
CA GLN A 48 -5.20 -5.65 -19.36
C GLN A 48 -6.46 -5.44 -20.21
N ALA A 49 -6.35 -5.41 -21.55
CA ALA A 49 -7.49 -5.32 -22.45
C ALA A 49 -8.38 -6.56 -22.37
N ASP A 50 -7.78 -7.76 -22.38
CA ASP A 50 -8.50 -9.03 -22.25
C ASP A 50 -9.25 -9.11 -20.90
N MET A 51 -8.62 -8.65 -19.81
CA MET A 51 -9.29 -8.55 -18.51
C MET A 51 -10.46 -7.56 -18.52
N LEU A 52 -10.31 -6.44 -19.24
CA LEU A 52 -11.38 -5.46 -19.39
C LEU A 52 -12.55 -6.04 -20.20
N GLU A 53 -12.28 -6.73 -21.31
CA GLU A 53 -13.29 -7.39 -22.14
C GLU A 53 -14.01 -8.48 -21.34
N ALA A 54 -13.28 -9.38 -20.70
CA ALA A 54 -13.85 -10.45 -19.86
C ALA A 54 -14.74 -9.90 -18.73
N ARG A 55 -14.46 -8.67 -18.28
CA ARG A 55 -15.25 -7.99 -17.25
C ARG A 55 -16.65 -7.60 -17.74
N TYR A 56 -16.81 -7.29 -19.02
CA TYR A 56 -18.05 -6.73 -19.59
C TYR A 56 -18.76 -7.66 -20.58
N GLU A 57 -18.10 -8.73 -21.06
CA GLU A 57 -18.68 -9.69 -22.00
C GLU A 57 -19.69 -10.65 -21.36
N ASP A 58 -19.48 -11.04 -20.11
CA ASP A 58 -20.42 -11.91 -19.40
C ASP A 58 -21.56 -11.10 -18.78
N GLY A 59 -22.67 -10.86 -19.39
CA GLY A 59 -23.88 -10.29 -18.78
C GLY A 59 -24.30 -10.92 -17.42
N GLY A 60 -23.31 -11.45 -16.68
CA GLY A 60 -23.35 -12.07 -15.37
C GLY A 60 -23.50 -11.05 -14.24
N THR A 61 -24.01 -11.52 -13.14
CA THR A 61 -24.14 -10.78 -11.87
C THR A 61 -22.85 -10.04 -11.57
N PRO A 62 -22.85 -8.71 -11.37
CA PRO A 62 -21.62 -7.97 -11.11
C PRO A 62 -20.89 -8.58 -9.92
N GLN A 63 -19.68 -9.07 -10.15
CA GLN A 63 -18.85 -9.57 -9.07
C GLN A 63 -18.53 -8.42 -8.11
N ALA A 64 -18.79 -8.60 -6.83
CA ALA A 64 -18.45 -7.59 -5.82
C ALA A 64 -16.93 -7.36 -5.81
N ARG A 65 -16.49 -6.11 -5.87
CA ARG A 65 -15.07 -5.76 -5.88
C ARG A 65 -14.76 -4.75 -4.81
N LEU A 66 -13.64 -4.95 -4.14
CA LEU A 66 -13.07 -4.02 -3.17
C LEU A 66 -11.55 -4.14 -3.24
N ALA A 67 -10.87 -3.03 -3.47
CA ALA A 67 -9.42 -2.99 -3.52
C ALA A 67 -8.90 -1.89 -2.58
N ILE A 68 -8.14 -2.27 -1.58
CA ILE A 68 -7.58 -1.38 -0.56
C ILE A 68 -6.06 -1.46 -0.62
N SER A 69 -5.38 -0.32 -0.65
CA SER A 69 -3.96 -0.21 -0.35
C SER A 69 -3.79 0.50 0.99
N ALA A 70 -2.87 0.06 1.83
CA ALA A 70 -2.65 0.63 3.15
C ALA A 70 -1.18 0.57 3.55
N GLN A 71 -0.75 1.49 4.41
CA GLN A 71 0.40 1.25 5.27
C GLN A 71 0.11 0.04 6.16
N HIS A 72 1.10 -0.49 6.85
CA HIS A 72 1.00 -1.77 7.56
C HIS A 72 0.19 -1.67 8.87
N TYR A 73 -1.10 -1.37 8.75
CA TYR A 73 -2.03 -1.22 9.88
C TYR A 73 -2.90 -2.46 10.07
N ALA A 74 -2.77 -3.15 11.21
CA ALA A 74 -3.58 -4.32 11.54
C ALA A 74 -5.10 -4.02 11.54
N PHE A 75 -5.53 -2.86 12.04
CA PHE A 75 -6.94 -2.46 12.05
C PHE A 75 -7.55 -2.36 10.63
N SER A 76 -6.74 -1.99 9.64
CA SER A 76 -7.17 -1.95 8.24
C SER A 76 -7.46 -3.34 7.68
N VAL A 77 -6.61 -4.32 8.02
CA VAL A 77 -6.79 -5.73 7.65
C VAL A 77 -7.98 -6.33 8.40
N GLU A 78 -8.16 -6.02 9.68
CA GLU A 78 -9.30 -6.49 10.47
C GLU A 78 -10.64 -5.99 9.88
N ALA A 79 -10.73 -4.71 9.51
CA ALA A 79 -11.90 -4.18 8.83
C ALA A 79 -12.18 -4.91 7.50
N PHE A 80 -11.11 -5.22 6.75
CA PHE A 80 -11.23 -5.95 5.49
C PHE A 80 -11.75 -7.38 5.69
N VAL A 81 -11.25 -8.11 6.68
CA VAL A 81 -11.72 -9.45 7.06
C VAL A 81 -13.21 -9.42 7.41
N ASN A 82 -13.66 -8.42 8.19
CA ASN A 82 -15.07 -8.30 8.56
C ASN A 82 -16.00 -8.09 7.35
N VAL A 83 -15.53 -7.36 6.33
CA VAL A 83 -16.28 -7.20 5.08
C VAL A 83 -16.30 -8.49 4.28
N VAL A 84 -15.17 -9.23 4.20
CA VAL A 84 -15.09 -10.54 3.54
C VAL A 84 -16.10 -11.52 4.14
N GLU A 85 -16.16 -11.61 5.47
CA GLU A 85 -17.09 -12.49 6.19
C GLU A 85 -18.57 -12.18 5.88
N ARG A 86 -18.91 -10.91 5.70
CA ARG A 86 -20.29 -10.54 5.31
C ARG A 86 -20.63 -10.88 3.85
N CYS A 87 -19.62 -10.99 3.01
CA CYS A 87 -19.78 -11.29 1.58
C CYS A 87 -19.60 -12.77 1.23
N ARG A 88 -19.33 -13.67 2.20
CA ARG A 88 -18.93 -15.07 1.98
C ARG A 88 -19.86 -15.87 1.08
N ASP A 89 -21.16 -15.52 1.04
CA ASP A 89 -22.16 -16.20 0.22
C ASP A 89 -22.29 -15.61 -1.21
N SER A 90 -21.46 -14.61 -1.53
CA SER A 90 -21.46 -13.87 -2.81
C SER A 90 -20.21 -14.20 -3.60
N LYS A 91 -20.26 -14.01 -4.93
CA LYS A 91 -19.05 -13.98 -5.75
C LYS A 91 -18.36 -12.65 -5.56
N PHE A 92 -17.08 -12.65 -5.18
CA PHE A 92 -16.30 -11.43 -5.01
C PHE A 92 -14.85 -11.61 -5.48
N GLU A 93 -14.24 -10.46 -5.78
CA GLU A 93 -12.80 -10.33 -6.01
C GLU A 93 -12.31 -9.14 -5.17
N PHE A 94 -11.71 -9.44 -4.03
CA PHE A 94 -11.21 -8.43 -3.11
C PHE A 94 -9.69 -8.44 -3.07
N VAL A 95 -9.11 -7.26 -2.98
CA VAL A 95 -7.66 -7.07 -2.95
C VAL A 95 -7.29 -6.20 -1.75
N MET A 96 -6.40 -6.71 -0.90
CA MET A 96 -5.76 -5.97 0.18
C MET A 96 -4.26 -5.93 -0.06
N ARG A 97 -3.69 -4.72 -0.11
CA ARG A 97 -2.24 -4.49 -0.28
C ARG A 97 -1.71 -3.72 0.90
N GLU A 98 -0.85 -4.33 1.68
CA GLU A 98 0.03 -3.60 2.61
C GLU A 98 1.29 -3.25 1.83
N THR A 99 1.58 -1.95 1.67
CA THR A 99 2.63 -1.48 0.76
C THR A 99 3.15 -0.09 1.11
N THR A 100 4.19 0.36 0.41
CA THR A 100 4.84 1.66 0.64
C THR A 100 3.90 2.84 0.38
N THR A 101 4.12 3.95 1.07
CA THR A 101 3.32 5.17 0.91
C THR A 101 3.27 5.66 -0.54
N SER A 102 4.38 5.60 -1.28
CA SER A 102 4.39 5.98 -2.69
C SER A 102 3.54 5.05 -3.56
N GLN A 103 3.60 3.73 -3.28
CA GLN A 103 2.81 2.75 -4.02
C GLN A 103 1.30 2.90 -3.72
N ILE A 104 0.93 3.24 -2.48
CA ILE A 104 -0.46 3.56 -2.11
C ILE A 104 -0.99 4.71 -2.99
N ILE A 105 -0.22 5.79 -3.10
CA ILE A 105 -0.60 6.95 -3.93
C ILE A 105 -0.74 6.56 -5.40
N ASP A 106 0.21 5.77 -5.92
CA ASP A 106 0.19 5.27 -7.30
C ASP A 106 -0.99 4.32 -7.57
N ASP A 107 -1.36 3.47 -6.59
CA ASP A 107 -2.49 2.56 -6.70
C ASP A 107 -3.83 3.32 -6.79
N VAL A 108 -3.99 4.37 -5.99
CA VAL A 108 -5.18 5.24 -6.03
C VAL A 108 -5.22 6.03 -7.34
N ARG A 109 -4.09 6.63 -7.76
CA ARG A 109 -3.97 7.37 -9.02
C ARG A 109 -4.35 6.52 -10.24
N ALA A 110 -3.91 5.27 -10.25
CA ALA A 110 -4.13 4.33 -11.35
C ALA A 110 -5.43 3.52 -11.22
N PHE A 111 -6.31 3.85 -10.28
CA PHE A 111 -7.56 3.14 -9.98
C PHE A 111 -7.39 1.65 -9.64
N ARG A 112 -6.17 1.22 -9.24
CA ARG A 112 -5.89 -0.14 -8.77
C ARG A 112 -6.43 -0.40 -7.37
N SER A 113 -6.61 0.67 -6.58
CA SER A 113 -7.26 0.62 -5.26
C SER A 113 -8.39 1.65 -5.17
N ASP A 114 -9.42 1.30 -4.43
CA ASP A 114 -10.56 2.18 -4.18
C ASP A 114 -10.17 3.35 -3.29
N ILE A 115 -9.37 3.02 -2.26
CA ILE A 115 -8.76 3.99 -1.34
C ILE A 115 -7.35 3.55 -0.95
N GLY A 116 -6.59 4.50 -0.41
CA GLY A 116 -5.28 4.27 0.18
C GLY A 116 -5.24 4.76 1.62
N ILE A 117 -4.91 3.91 2.61
CA ILE A 117 -4.86 4.27 4.03
C ILE A 117 -3.42 4.61 4.43
N LEU A 118 -3.25 5.80 5.01
CA LEU A 118 -1.95 6.33 5.44
C LEU A 118 -2.16 7.41 6.52
N TYR A 119 -1.06 7.94 7.05
CA TYR A 119 -1.13 9.05 7.99
C TYR A 119 -0.42 10.31 7.48
N LEU A 120 -0.83 11.44 8.04
CA LEU A 120 -0.15 12.72 7.96
C LEU A 120 0.26 13.18 9.36
N ASP A 121 1.37 13.92 9.43
CA ASP A 121 1.78 14.70 10.59
C ASP A 121 2.38 16.04 10.12
N ASP A 122 2.78 16.90 11.04
CA ASP A 122 3.38 18.21 10.71
C ASP A 122 4.64 18.11 9.87
N PHE A 123 5.35 16.97 9.94
CA PHE A 123 6.58 16.77 9.19
C PHE A 123 6.30 16.39 7.73
N ASN A 124 5.39 15.45 7.47
CA ASN A 124 5.18 14.87 6.15
C ASN A 124 4.02 15.52 5.35
N ALA A 125 3.08 16.20 6.02
CA ALA A 125 1.82 16.67 5.42
C ALA A 125 2.05 17.51 4.15
N ARG A 126 2.97 18.46 4.16
CA ARG A 126 3.21 19.33 3.01
C ARG A 126 3.65 18.57 1.76
N VAL A 127 4.51 17.56 1.93
CA VAL A 127 5.05 16.77 0.81
C VAL A 127 4.00 15.80 0.30
N LEU A 128 3.31 15.10 1.20
CA LEU A 128 2.30 14.11 0.83
C LEU A 128 1.05 14.77 0.23
N GLN A 129 0.58 15.90 0.75
CA GLN A 129 -0.54 16.65 0.15
C GLN A 129 -0.25 17.09 -1.29
N LYS A 130 1.00 17.50 -1.59
CA LYS A 130 1.40 17.76 -2.97
C LYS A 130 1.34 16.50 -3.83
N ALA A 131 1.86 15.37 -3.32
CA ALA A 131 1.80 14.10 -4.04
C ALA A 131 0.36 13.63 -4.28
N PHE A 132 -0.55 13.87 -3.33
CA PHE A 132 -2.00 13.58 -3.50
C PHE A 132 -2.60 14.44 -4.59
N ALA A 133 -2.32 15.75 -4.59
CA ALA A 133 -2.80 16.65 -5.64
C ALA A 133 -2.30 16.24 -7.04
N ASP A 134 -1.01 15.88 -7.16
CA ASP A 134 -0.42 15.36 -8.40
C ASP A 134 -1.07 14.04 -8.85
N ALA A 135 -1.59 13.25 -7.91
CA ALA A 135 -2.34 12.01 -8.14
C ALA A 135 -3.86 12.22 -8.33
N ARG A 136 -4.36 13.46 -8.27
CA ARG A 136 -5.79 13.80 -8.27
C ARG A 136 -6.55 13.04 -7.16
N ALA A 137 -5.99 13.00 -5.98
CA ALA A 137 -6.57 12.33 -4.83
C ALA A 137 -6.72 13.31 -3.66
N SER A 138 -7.81 13.18 -2.92
CA SER A 138 -8.09 13.96 -1.71
C SER A 138 -7.92 13.11 -0.47
N PHE A 139 -7.39 13.71 0.59
CA PHE A 139 -7.25 13.07 1.91
C PHE A 139 -8.52 13.26 2.73
N HIS A 140 -9.00 12.19 3.32
CA HIS A 140 -10.16 12.12 4.18
C HIS A 140 -9.73 11.62 5.57
N PRO A 141 -9.84 12.43 6.62
CA PRO A 141 -9.43 12.03 7.96
C PRO A 141 -10.34 10.93 8.52
N LEU A 142 -9.76 9.98 9.26
CA LEU A 142 -10.48 8.95 10.01
C LEU A 142 -10.38 9.23 11.51
N PHE A 143 -9.16 9.37 12.04
CA PHE A 143 -8.93 9.66 13.47
C PHE A 143 -7.54 10.27 13.70
N ASP A 144 -7.40 10.91 14.85
CA ASP A 144 -6.13 11.38 15.36
C ASP A 144 -5.57 10.36 16.36
N ALA A 145 -4.32 9.97 16.18
CA ALA A 145 -3.64 9.03 17.04
C ALA A 145 -2.42 9.68 17.71
N THR A 146 -2.18 9.33 18.97
CA THR A 146 -0.88 9.55 19.60
C THR A 146 0.10 8.48 19.14
N VAL A 147 1.36 8.83 19.01
CA VAL A 147 2.39 7.83 18.66
C VAL A 147 2.59 6.87 19.84
N HIS A 148 2.60 5.59 19.53
CA HIS A 148 2.89 4.52 20.49
C HIS A 148 4.11 3.72 20.05
N VAL A 149 4.77 3.17 21.05
CA VAL A 149 5.88 2.22 20.89
C VAL A 149 5.30 0.82 20.98
N PHE A 150 5.44 0.03 19.92
CA PHE A 150 5.10 -1.39 19.93
C PHE A 150 6.33 -2.22 20.26
N VAL A 151 6.20 -3.08 21.24
CA VAL A 151 7.23 -4.01 21.72
C VAL A 151 6.60 -5.36 22.08
N SER A 152 7.42 -6.39 22.28
CA SER A 152 6.94 -7.63 22.90
C SER A 152 6.37 -7.36 24.30
N GLU A 153 5.34 -8.09 24.73
CA GLU A 153 4.87 -8.09 26.13
C GLU A 153 5.98 -8.48 27.13
N ARG A 154 7.03 -9.18 26.66
CA ARG A 154 8.19 -9.59 27.47
C ARG A 154 9.31 -8.55 27.45
N HIS A 155 9.15 -7.48 26.69
CA HIS A 155 10.17 -6.43 26.58
C HIS A 155 10.36 -5.72 27.92
N PRO A 156 11.59 -5.32 28.31
CA PRO A 156 11.86 -4.60 29.56
C PRO A 156 11.00 -3.34 29.76
N LEU A 157 10.61 -2.69 28.66
CA LEU A 157 9.78 -1.48 28.69
C LEU A 157 8.28 -1.75 28.67
N ALA A 158 7.80 -2.98 28.47
CA ALA A 158 6.39 -3.30 28.18
C ALA A 158 5.40 -2.84 29.28
N ARG A 159 5.88 -2.71 30.53
CA ARG A 159 5.05 -2.32 31.68
C ARG A 159 5.16 -0.84 32.05
N ARG A 160 5.87 -0.04 31.27
CA ARG A 160 6.00 1.40 31.52
C ARG A 160 4.70 2.09 31.09
N PRO A 161 4.19 3.05 31.88
CA PRO A 161 2.96 3.77 31.52
C PRO A 161 3.17 4.71 30.32
N GLN A 162 4.39 5.18 30.11
CA GLN A 162 4.79 6.06 29.01
C GLN A 162 6.30 5.95 28.78
N LEU A 163 6.74 6.19 27.55
CA LEU A 163 8.15 6.19 27.14
C LEU A 163 8.54 7.54 26.54
N SER A 164 9.83 7.83 26.57
CA SER A 164 10.47 8.91 25.83
C SER A 164 11.36 8.32 24.71
N LEU A 165 11.76 9.13 23.73
CA LEU A 165 12.73 8.71 22.71
C LEU A 165 14.07 8.27 23.33
N ALA A 166 14.48 8.85 24.46
CA ALA A 166 15.69 8.48 25.16
C ALA A 166 15.63 7.04 25.72
N ASP A 167 14.46 6.58 26.16
CA ASP A 167 14.27 5.20 26.64
C ASP A 167 14.49 4.16 25.53
N LEU A 168 14.33 4.54 24.27
CA LEU A 168 14.42 3.68 23.10
C LEU A 168 15.87 3.53 22.57
N THR A 169 16.77 4.43 22.94
CA THR A 169 18.16 4.46 22.43
C THR A 169 18.91 3.12 22.56
N PRO A 170 18.75 2.32 23.64
CA PRO A 170 19.43 1.04 23.76
C PRO A 170 18.92 -0.07 22.85
N TYR A 171 17.75 0.13 22.22
CA TYR A 171 17.01 -0.92 21.52
C TYR A 171 17.06 -0.75 20.00
N THR A 172 16.90 -1.84 19.27
CA THR A 172 16.83 -1.84 17.80
C THR A 172 15.48 -1.35 17.33
N ARG A 173 15.48 -0.32 16.45
CA ARG A 173 14.27 0.13 15.77
C ARG A 173 13.98 -0.77 14.58
N TYR A 174 12.72 -1.16 14.40
CA TYR A 174 12.21 -1.79 13.20
C TYR A 174 11.38 -0.78 12.43
N SER A 175 11.61 -0.66 11.13
CA SER A 175 10.90 0.27 10.26
C SER A 175 10.63 -0.38 8.91
N PHE A 176 9.54 0.03 8.26
CA PHE A 176 9.23 -0.43 6.91
C PHE A 176 10.08 0.29 5.88
N GLU A 177 10.63 -0.47 4.93
CA GLU A 177 11.33 0.11 3.79
C GLU A 177 10.34 0.78 2.82
N GLN A 178 10.77 1.90 2.22
CA GLN A 178 9.93 2.65 1.28
C GLN A 178 10.39 2.50 -0.17
N GLY A 179 11.06 1.40 -0.50
CA GLY A 179 11.51 1.09 -1.86
C GLY A 179 12.38 2.19 -2.47
N THR A 180 12.09 2.56 -3.70
CA THR A 180 12.83 3.62 -4.43
C THR A 180 12.53 5.04 -3.93
N SER A 181 11.38 5.25 -3.28
CA SER A 181 10.98 6.54 -2.67
C SER A 181 11.51 6.66 -1.25
N ASN A 182 12.81 6.47 -1.06
CA ASN A 182 13.47 6.40 0.26
C ASN A 182 13.62 7.78 0.93
N SER A 183 12.61 8.64 0.84
CA SER A 183 12.53 9.91 1.55
C SER A 183 11.83 9.72 2.89
N PHE A 184 12.33 10.35 3.94
CA PHE A 184 11.71 10.32 5.28
C PHE A 184 10.24 10.79 5.30
N TYR A 185 9.84 11.62 4.34
CA TYR A 185 8.45 12.07 4.21
C TYR A 185 7.46 10.96 3.81
N TYR A 186 7.96 9.87 3.26
CA TYR A 186 7.16 8.70 2.86
C TYR A 186 7.22 7.57 3.89
N ALA A 187 7.98 7.74 4.98
CA ALA A 187 8.07 6.72 6.02
C ALA A 187 6.72 6.48 6.71
N GLU A 188 6.51 5.24 7.13
CA GLU A 188 5.29 4.83 7.85
C GLU A 188 5.40 5.08 9.36
N GLU A 189 6.62 5.25 9.87
CA GLU A 189 6.86 5.51 11.26
C GLU A 189 7.17 7.00 11.48
N PRO A 190 6.54 7.63 12.48
CA PRO A 190 6.94 8.94 12.95
C PRO A 190 8.41 8.96 13.38
N PHE A 191 9.04 10.12 13.36
CA PHE A 191 10.46 10.30 13.73
C PHE A 191 11.47 9.52 12.86
N SER A 192 11.07 9.11 11.66
CA SER A 192 11.97 8.41 10.71
C SER A 192 13.22 9.21 10.35
N TYR A 193 13.15 10.54 10.46
CA TYR A 193 14.25 11.47 10.23
C TYR A 193 15.26 11.56 11.39
N ILE A 194 14.91 11.00 12.57
CA ILE A 194 15.83 10.94 13.70
C ILE A 194 16.83 9.80 13.50
N PRO A 195 18.14 10.08 13.52
CA PRO A 195 19.16 9.04 13.41
C PRO A 195 18.99 7.95 14.48
N CYS A 196 19.23 6.71 14.10
CA CYS A 196 19.18 5.55 14.98
C CYS A 196 20.35 4.62 14.64
N ASP A 197 21.18 4.29 15.66
CA ASP A 197 22.37 3.46 15.46
C ASP A 197 22.05 2.01 15.11
N ARG A 198 20.86 1.54 15.51
CA ARG A 198 20.40 0.16 15.30
C ARG A 198 19.02 0.18 14.64
N ASN A 199 18.99 0.05 13.33
CA ASN A 199 17.76 0.01 12.56
C ASN A 199 17.73 -1.22 11.65
N ILE A 200 16.64 -1.97 11.68
CA ILE A 200 16.35 -3.05 10.74
C ILE A 200 15.18 -2.59 9.88
N ARG A 201 15.39 -2.57 8.57
CA ARG A 201 14.33 -2.30 7.59
C ARG A 201 13.70 -3.61 7.15
N ILE A 202 12.40 -3.61 7.06
CA ILE A 202 11.57 -4.78 6.73
C ILE A 202 10.56 -4.40 5.65
N SER A 203 10.03 -5.41 4.97
CA SER A 203 9.10 -5.21 3.85
C SER A 203 7.68 -5.73 4.13
N ASP A 204 7.47 -6.41 5.26
CA ASP A 204 6.18 -7.01 5.58
C ASP A 204 5.89 -7.08 7.09
N ARG A 205 4.60 -7.07 7.44
CA ARG A 205 4.13 -7.09 8.83
C ARG A 205 4.38 -8.43 9.53
N GLY A 206 4.42 -9.54 8.82
CA GLY A 206 4.72 -10.85 9.39
C GLY A 206 6.15 -10.91 9.93
N THR A 207 7.13 -10.42 9.17
CA THR A 207 8.52 -10.26 9.60
C THR A 207 8.63 -9.31 10.80
N LEU A 208 7.92 -8.17 10.79
CA LEU A 208 7.88 -7.24 11.94
C LEU A 208 7.39 -7.95 13.20
N THR A 209 6.26 -8.65 13.11
CA THR A 209 5.67 -9.38 14.22
C THR A 209 6.64 -10.40 14.81
N ASN A 210 7.28 -11.18 13.96
CA ASN A 210 8.27 -12.18 14.38
C ASN A 210 9.45 -11.53 15.10
N LEU A 211 9.99 -10.43 14.58
CA LEU A 211 11.09 -9.71 15.20
C LEU A 211 10.68 -9.11 16.55
N LEU A 212 9.50 -8.48 16.64
CA LEU A 212 9.00 -7.91 17.89
C LEU A 212 8.83 -8.99 18.96
N ILE A 213 8.22 -10.13 18.66
CA ILE A 213 7.95 -11.19 19.64
C ILE A 213 9.23 -11.90 20.10
N THR A 214 10.22 -12.06 19.21
CA THR A 214 11.41 -12.89 19.48
C THR A 214 12.63 -12.10 19.94
N SER A 215 12.58 -10.76 19.91
CA SER A 215 13.72 -9.93 20.26
C SER A 215 13.30 -8.69 21.06
N ASN A 216 14.27 -7.89 21.49
CA ASN A 216 14.06 -6.67 22.29
C ASN A 216 14.14 -5.41 21.41
N GLY A 217 13.51 -5.41 20.24
CA GLY A 217 13.39 -4.22 19.42
C GLY A 217 12.00 -3.58 19.54
N TYR A 218 11.81 -2.48 18.82
CA TYR A 218 10.58 -1.72 18.82
C TYR A 218 10.23 -1.18 17.44
N THR A 219 8.95 -0.84 17.25
CA THR A 219 8.50 0.03 16.16
C THR A 219 7.57 1.12 16.70
N LEU A 220 7.31 2.14 15.88
CA LEU A 220 6.41 3.24 16.21
C LEU A 220 5.15 3.15 15.34
N SER A 221 3.97 3.33 15.95
CA SER A 221 2.70 3.23 15.26
C SER A 221 1.59 4.04 15.96
N THR A 222 0.36 3.90 15.50
CA THR A 222 -0.82 4.65 15.95
C THR A 222 -1.35 4.28 17.34
N GLY A 223 -0.84 3.24 17.95
CA GLY A 223 -1.37 2.72 19.22
C GLY A 223 -2.61 1.84 19.10
N VAL A 224 -3.26 1.80 17.95
CA VAL A 224 -4.41 0.91 17.71
C VAL A 224 -3.89 -0.50 17.48
N LEU A 225 -4.16 -1.39 18.45
CA LEU A 225 -3.81 -2.81 18.36
C LEU A 225 -5.05 -3.63 18.00
N SER A 226 -4.88 -4.58 17.08
CA SER A 226 -5.82 -5.66 16.90
C SER A 226 -5.47 -6.79 17.85
N ASN A 227 -6.32 -7.10 18.82
CA ASN A 227 -6.09 -8.16 19.81
C ASN A 227 -5.90 -9.54 19.17
N GLU A 228 -6.52 -9.78 18.02
CA GLU A 228 -6.43 -11.05 17.31
C GLU A 228 -5.17 -11.16 16.45
N MET A 229 -4.72 -10.06 15.85
CA MET A 229 -3.62 -10.06 14.86
C MET A 229 -2.27 -9.67 15.46
N GLN A 230 -2.26 -9.03 16.63
CA GLN A 230 -1.05 -8.51 17.29
C GLN A 230 -0.89 -9.10 18.70
N TRP A 231 -1.27 -10.36 18.86
CA TRP A 231 -1.10 -11.09 20.12
C TRP A 231 0.37 -11.13 20.57
N GLY A 232 0.60 -10.90 21.87
CA GLY A 232 1.95 -10.91 22.45
C GLY A 232 2.71 -9.58 22.31
N MET A 233 2.03 -8.51 21.84
CA MET A 233 2.58 -7.17 21.76
C MET A 233 1.99 -6.25 22.82
N ALA A 234 2.80 -5.32 23.29
CA ALA A 234 2.39 -4.20 24.16
C ALA A 234 2.50 -2.88 23.38
N SER A 235 1.52 -2.01 23.58
CA SER A 235 1.45 -0.66 23.04
C SER A 235 1.63 0.35 24.16
N ILE A 236 2.68 1.18 24.10
CA ILE A 236 3.04 2.12 25.15
C ILE A 236 3.07 3.53 24.55
N PRO A 237 2.35 4.51 25.11
CA PRO A 237 2.37 5.89 24.63
C PRO A 237 3.78 6.48 24.63
N LEU A 238 4.14 7.22 23.57
CA LEU A 238 5.38 7.97 23.47
C LEU A 238 5.12 9.43 23.88
N ALA A 239 5.91 9.93 24.83
CA ALA A 239 5.82 11.33 25.26
C ALA A 239 6.35 12.28 24.16
N ASP A 240 5.84 13.51 24.16
CA ASP A 240 6.29 14.60 23.28
C ASP A 240 6.29 14.24 21.79
N ALA A 241 5.40 13.33 21.39
CA ALA A 241 5.26 12.86 20.02
C ALA A 241 4.24 13.70 19.23
N PRO A 242 4.41 13.85 17.90
CA PRO A 242 3.43 14.50 17.06
C PRO A 242 2.12 13.71 17.03
N THR A 243 1.04 14.39 16.71
CA THR A 243 -0.23 13.72 16.38
C THR A 243 -0.13 13.09 15.00
N MET A 244 -0.54 11.83 14.89
CA MET A 244 -0.71 11.16 13.61
C MET A 244 -2.17 11.34 13.16
N HIS A 245 -2.39 12.09 12.08
CA HIS A 245 -3.69 12.23 11.43
C HIS A 245 -3.87 11.05 10.48
N VAL A 246 -4.46 9.98 10.95
CA VAL A 246 -4.71 8.78 10.13
C VAL A 246 -5.95 9.00 9.28
N GLY A 247 -5.86 8.66 8.01
CA GLY A 247 -6.95 8.84 7.07
C GLY A 247 -6.78 7.98 5.84
N TYR A 248 -7.62 8.23 4.86
CA TYR A 248 -7.49 7.61 3.55
C TYR A 248 -7.44 8.64 2.44
N ILE A 249 -6.78 8.31 1.36
CA ILE A 249 -6.86 9.03 0.09
C ILE A 249 -7.78 8.30 -0.85
N MET A 250 -8.55 9.06 -1.63
CA MET A 250 -9.43 8.56 -2.69
C MET A 250 -9.28 9.46 -3.91
N HIS A 251 -9.32 8.86 -5.10
CA HIS A 251 -9.26 9.63 -6.34
C HIS A 251 -10.50 10.53 -6.49
N ASP A 252 -10.31 11.80 -6.87
CA ASP A 252 -11.38 12.84 -6.89
C ASP A 252 -12.54 12.49 -7.83
N GLU A 253 -12.29 11.74 -8.88
CA GLU A 253 -13.31 11.28 -9.83
C GLU A 253 -14.07 10.02 -9.35
N ARG A 254 -13.65 9.41 -8.22
CA ARG A 254 -14.29 8.21 -7.70
C ARG A 254 -15.40 8.54 -6.71
N LYS A 255 -16.48 7.78 -6.80
CA LYS A 255 -17.53 7.79 -5.77
C LYS A 255 -17.45 6.52 -4.94
N PRO A 256 -17.64 6.60 -3.62
CA PRO A 256 -17.67 5.42 -2.77
C PRO A 256 -18.76 4.44 -3.24
N SER A 257 -18.37 3.18 -3.46
CA SER A 257 -19.34 2.11 -3.66
C SER A 257 -20.01 1.72 -2.32
N PRO A 258 -21.18 1.06 -2.34
CA PRO A 258 -21.79 0.56 -1.10
C PRO A 258 -20.84 -0.36 -0.30
N LEU A 259 -20.01 -1.13 -0.99
CA LEU A 259 -19.05 -2.04 -0.35
C LEU A 259 -17.87 -1.28 0.26
N LEU A 260 -17.37 -0.24 -0.41
CA LEU A 260 -16.37 0.65 0.17
C LEU A 260 -16.92 1.36 1.42
N GLN A 261 -18.19 1.79 1.38
CA GLN A 261 -18.83 2.41 2.56
C GLN A 261 -18.90 1.41 3.72
N GLN A 262 -19.25 0.16 3.50
CA GLN A 262 -19.23 -0.88 4.54
C GLN A 262 -17.83 -1.05 5.14
N TYR A 263 -16.77 -1.00 4.32
CA TYR A 263 -15.40 -1.07 4.80
C TYR A 263 -15.04 0.15 5.67
N LEU A 264 -15.42 1.36 5.26
CA LEU A 264 -15.21 2.58 6.04
C LEU A 264 -15.97 2.56 7.37
N ASP A 265 -17.20 2.02 7.39
CA ASP A 265 -18.00 1.85 8.61
C ASP A 265 -17.33 0.85 9.57
N GLU A 266 -16.76 -0.25 9.05
CA GLU A 266 -16.00 -1.21 9.88
C GLU A 266 -14.71 -0.59 10.43
N LEU A 267 -13.98 0.19 9.64
CA LEU A 267 -12.81 0.93 10.13
C LEU A 267 -13.20 1.82 11.31
N ASN A 268 -14.25 2.63 11.14
CA ASN A 268 -14.74 3.52 12.22
C ASN A 268 -15.15 2.72 13.47
N ARG A 269 -15.82 1.57 13.30
CA ARG A 269 -16.20 0.71 14.42
C ARG A 269 -14.99 0.19 15.19
N ILE A 270 -13.96 -0.30 14.51
CA ILE A 270 -12.73 -0.83 15.13
C ILE A 270 -11.96 0.28 15.85
N ILE A 271 -11.81 1.44 15.21
CA ILE A 271 -11.09 2.59 15.77
C ILE A 271 -11.74 3.09 17.07
N HIS A 272 -13.05 3.12 17.12
CA HIS A 272 -13.78 3.60 18.32
C HIS A 272 -14.01 2.52 19.40
N ALA A 273 -13.69 1.25 19.12
CA ALA A 273 -13.77 0.17 20.09
C ALA A 273 -12.46 -0.03 20.88
N ASN A 274 -11.37 0.57 20.45
CA ASN A 274 -10.06 0.59 21.09
C ASN A 274 -9.80 1.92 21.77
#